data_3986c2764af58ab8256b7dfa8316159a
#
_entry.id   3986c2764af58ab8256b7dfa8316159a
#
_cell.length_a   1.000
_cell.length_b   1.000
_cell.length_c   1.000
_cell.angle_alpha   90.00
_cell.angle_beta   90.00
_cell.angle_gamma   90.00
#
_symmetry.space_group_name_H-M   'P 1'
#
loop_
_entity.id
_entity.type
_entity.pdbx_description
1 polymer ?
#
loop_
_entity_poly.entity_id
_entity_poly.type
_entity_poly.pdbx_seq_one_letter_code
_entity_poly.pdbx_strand_id
1 'polypeptide(L)'
;MRDLVDDLISAKISRRQFLAGMSAASFTTAAAQSAFDSVAPFIPGSEMPENYMRSVTGTGADLLVEQIIETGAEYLFVSNGSGLGPVCDSLVDHPQLQPIQATHEGQLVAIADGYAKASGKTGFGMFSRVGLPHSSSNMYNAMKDRTPLVLFSDHADPDRMGTDSHEDLDDWLEAVKPYT
;
A
#
# COMPACT_ATOMS: atom_id res chain seq x y z
N MET A 1 -13.28 7.66 8.03
CA MET A 1 -12.04 8.31 7.53
C MET A 1 -11.97 8.25 6.02
N ARG A 2 -12.12 7.06 5.41
CA ARG A 2 -12.13 6.90 3.95
C ARG A 2 -13.11 7.89 3.29
N ASP A 3 -14.35 7.94 3.75
CA ASP A 3 -15.36 8.85 3.19
C ASP A 3 -14.94 10.33 3.26
N LEU A 4 -14.25 10.74 4.35
CA LEU A 4 -13.74 12.11 4.46
C LEU A 4 -12.65 12.43 3.44
N VAL A 5 -11.78 11.45 3.15
CA VAL A 5 -10.74 11.59 2.13
C VAL A 5 -11.37 11.60 0.74
N ASP A 6 -12.28 10.67 0.46
CA ASP A 6 -12.98 10.58 -0.82
C ASP A 6 -13.80 11.85 -1.11
N ASP A 7 -14.47 12.39 -0.08
CA ASP A 7 -15.23 13.64 -0.20
C ASP A 7 -14.33 14.86 -0.40
N LEU A 8 -13.14 14.87 0.22
CA LEU A 8 -12.16 15.93 0.02
C LEU A 8 -11.57 15.87 -1.41
N ILE A 9 -11.12 14.70 -1.87
CA ILE A 9 -10.57 14.52 -3.24
C ILE A 9 -11.62 14.83 -4.30
N SER A 10 -12.89 14.49 -4.03
CA SER A 10 -14.01 14.80 -4.92
C SER A 10 -14.51 16.26 -4.82
N ALA A 11 -13.81 17.11 -4.07
CA ALA A 11 -14.17 18.49 -3.80
C ALA A 11 -15.59 18.70 -3.21
N LYS A 12 -16.15 17.67 -2.55
CA LYS A 12 -17.46 17.74 -1.89
C LYS A 12 -17.39 18.45 -0.54
N ILE A 13 -16.21 18.40 0.11
CA ILE A 13 -15.96 19.09 1.37
C ILE A 13 -14.72 19.98 1.27
N SER A 14 -14.72 21.06 2.05
CA SER A 14 -13.59 21.98 2.14
C SER A 14 -12.52 21.46 3.11
N ARG A 15 -11.28 22.00 3.00
CA ARG A 15 -10.19 21.77 3.97
C ARG A 15 -10.69 21.90 5.42
N ARG A 16 -11.47 22.95 5.72
CA ARG A 16 -11.98 23.21 7.07
C ARG A 16 -12.90 22.09 7.54
N GLN A 17 -13.78 21.59 6.69
CA GLN A 17 -14.68 20.48 6.99
C GLN A 17 -13.93 19.17 7.17
N PHE A 18 -12.91 18.92 6.34
CA PHE A 18 -12.02 17.76 6.48
C PHE A 18 -11.31 17.78 7.84
N LEU A 19 -10.63 18.88 8.19
CA LEU A 19 -9.93 19.00 9.47
C LEU A 19 -10.87 18.88 10.67
N ALA A 20 -12.08 19.42 10.58
CA ALA A 20 -13.11 19.29 11.62
C ALA A 20 -13.56 17.82 11.75
N GLY A 21 -13.78 17.12 10.64
CA GLY A 21 -14.12 15.68 10.63
C GLY A 21 -13.04 14.81 11.22
N MET A 22 -11.77 15.08 10.90
CA MET A 22 -10.63 14.40 11.49
C MET A 22 -10.55 14.61 13.01
N SER A 23 -10.77 15.84 13.47
CA SER A 23 -10.80 16.16 14.91
C SER A 23 -11.97 15.48 15.62
N ALA A 24 -13.14 15.41 15.00
CA ALA A 24 -14.28 14.67 15.52
C ALA A 24 -14.02 13.15 15.61
N ALA A 25 -13.15 12.62 14.75
CA ALA A 25 -12.66 11.23 14.77
C ALA A 25 -11.45 11.03 15.72
N SER A 26 -11.20 11.99 16.62
CA SER A 26 -10.15 11.94 17.67
C SER A 26 -8.71 12.00 17.15
N PHE A 27 -8.48 12.52 15.94
CA PHE A 27 -7.12 12.81 15.49
C PHE A 27 -6.61 14.14 16.05
N THR A 28 -5.33 14.18 16.35
CA THR A 28 -4.69 15.45 16.74
C THR A 28 -4.69 16.44 15.56
N THR A 29 -4.64 17.72 15.85
CA THR A 29 -4.57 18.76 14.81
C THR A 29 -3.37 18.54 13.87
N ALA A 30 -2.23 18.13 14.43
CA ALA A 30 -1.03 17.83 13.65
C ALA A 30 -1.25 16.63 12.69
N ALA A 31 -1.86 15.55 13.19
CA ALA A 31 -2.17 14.38 12.36
C ALA A 31 -3.22 14.72 11.27
N ALA A 32 -4.24 15.51 11.61
CA ALA A 32 -5.24 15.96 10.65
C ALA A 32 -4.62 16.85 9.55
N GLN A 33 -3.70 17.74 9.94
CA GLN A 33 -2.99 18.60 8.99
C GLN A 33 -2.07 17.77 8.09
N SER A 34 -1.29 16.85 8.65
CA SER A 34 -0.42 15.95 7.86
C SER A 34 -1.23 15.12 6.86
N ALA A 35 -2.38 14.60 7.29
CA ALA A 35 -3.28 13.87 6.39
C ALA A 35 -3.83 14.78 5.27
N PHE A 36 -4.20 16.02 5.59
CA PHE A 36 -4.62 16.98 4.57
C PHE A 36 -3.50 17.26 3.58
N ASP A 37 -2.29 17.57 4.05
CA ASP A 37 -1.15 17.91 3.20
C ASP A 37 -0.79 16.77 2.24
N SER A 38 -0.96 15.52 2.69
CA SER A 38 -0.75 14.33 1.87
C SER A 38 -1.79 14.16 0.74
N VAL A 39 -3.00 14.66 0.95
CA VAL A 39 -4.13 14.51 0.02
C VAL A 39 -4.34 15.77 -0.84
N ALA A 40 -3.90 16.93 -0.36
CA ALA A 40 -4.10 18.21 -1.02
C ALA A 40 -3.70 18.25 -2.51
N PRO A 41 -2.59 17.62 -2.94
CA PRO A 41 -2.21 17.60 -4.36
C PRO A 41 -3.23 16.91 -5.28
N PHE A 42 -4.07 16.01 -4.74
CA PHE A 42 -5.05 15.26 -5.52
C PHE A 42 -6.43 15.94 -5.59
N ILE A 43 -6.58 17.11 -4.94
CA ILE A 43 -7.84 17.89 -4.99
C ILE A 43 -7.93 18.55 -6.36
N PRO A 44 -9.06 18.46 -7.09
CA PRO A 44 -9.24 19.09 -8.38
C PRO A 44 -8.97 20.61 -8.31
N GLY A 45 -8.11 21.07 -9.23
CA GLY A 45 -7.71 22.49 -9.29
C GLY A 45 -6.57 22.90 -8.35
N SER A 46 -6.00 21.95 -7.57
CA SER A 46 -4.74 22.20 -6.89
C SER A 46 -3.59 22.12 -7.89
N GLU A 47 -2.66 23.07 -7.82
CA GLU A 47 -1.39 22.92 -8.53
C GLU A 47 -0.53 21.89 -7.79
N MET A 48 -0.14 20.83 -8.49
CA MET A 48 0.83 19.87 -7.96
C MET A 48 2.18 20.59 -7.82
N PRO A 49 2.82 20.56 -6.64
CA PRO A 49 4.16 21.10 -6.51
C PRO A 49 5.10 20.45 -7.53
N GLU A 50 5.98 21.22 -8.16
CA GLU A 50 6.95 20.71 -9.16
C GLU A 50 7.78 19.53 -8.63
N ASN A 51 8.04 19.50 -7.33
CA ASN A 51 8.80 18.44 -6.68
C ASN A 51 7.98 17.16 -6.39
N TYR A 52 6.70 17.14 -6.70
CA TYR A 52 5.84 15.95 -6.55
C TYR A 52 6.01 14.96 -7.70
N MET A 53 6.57 15.42 -8.82
CA MET A 53 6.78 14.60 -9.99
C MET A 53 8.27 14.36 -10.22
N ARG A 54 8.69 13.11 -10.10
CA ARG A 54 10.03 12.68 -10.45
C ARG A 54 9.96 11.79 -11.70
N SER A 55 10.77 12.09 -12.69
CA SER A 55 10.90 11.20 -13.85
C SER A 55 11.87 10.09 -13.52
N VAL A 56 11.39 8.87 -13.59
CA VAL A 56 12.19 7.65 -13.45
C VAL A 56 12.05 6.84 -14.73
N THR A 57 13.16 6.32 -15.24
CA THR A 57 13.17 5.43 -16.41
C THR A 57 13.63 4.05 -15.95
N GLY A 58 12.83 3.03 -16.24
CA GLY A 58 13.10 1.66 -15.82
C GLY A 58 11.96 0.73 -16.19
N THR A 59 12.03 -0.48 -15.68
CA THR A 59 10.94 -1.46 -15.75
C THR A 59 9.79 -1.06 -14.81
N GLY A 60 8.63 -1.72 -14.92
CA GLY A 60 7.56 -1.53 -13.94
C GLY A 60 7.97 -1.86 -12.51
N ALA A 61 8.90 -2.81 -12.33
CA ALA A 61 9.45 -3.16 -11.03
C ALA A 61 10.33 -2.04 -10.45
N ASP A 62 11.18 -1.42 -11.30
CA ASP A 62 12.01 -0.28 -10.88
C ASP A 62 11.14 0.89 -10.43
N LEU A 63 10.08 1.19 -11.19
CA LEU A 63 9.14 2.26 -10.84
C LEU A 63 8.42 1.99 -9.52
N LEU A 64 8.03 0.73 -9.26
CA LEU A 64 7.39 0.34 -8.00
C LEU A 64 8.37 0.49 -6.84
N VAL A 65 9.59 -0.03 -6.97
CA VAL A 65 10.62 0.05 -5.92
C VAL A 65 10.97 1.50 -5.61
N GLU A 66 11.20 2.32 -6.62
CA GLU A 66 11.45 3.76 -6.47
C GLU A 66 10.27 4.47 -5.76
N GLN A 67 9.04 4.13 -6.13
CA GLN A 67 7.86 4.72 -5.48
C GLN A 67 7.76 4.33 -3.99
N ILE A 68 8.12 3.11 -3.63
CA ILE A 68 8.16 2.67 -2.22
C ILE A 68 9.26 3.43 -1.47
N ILE A 69 10.44 3.58 -2.07
CA ILE A 69 11.57 4.32 -1.48
C ILE A 69 11.20 5.78 -1.21
N GLU A 70 10.51 6.45 -2.13
CA GLU A 70 10.08 7.85 -1.98
C GLU A 70 9.14 8.05 -0.78
N THR A 71 8.48 7.00 -0.29
CA THR A 71 7.70 7.07 0.96
C THR A 71 8.56 7.07 2.23
N GLY A 72 9.86 6.88 2.11
CA GLY A 72 10.78 6.70 3.23
C GLY A 72 10.75 5.30 3.83
N ALA A 73 10.23 4.31 3.11
CA ALA A 73 10.27 2.92 3.52
C ALA A 73 11.71 2.38 3.52
N GLU A 74 12.05 1.62 4.55
CA GLU A 74 13.36 0.98 4.72
C GLU A 74 13.30 -0.53 4.45
N TYR A 75 12.10 -1.12 4.59
CA TYR A 75 11.88 -2.55 4.44
C TYR A 75 10.70 -2.84 3.52
N LEU A 76 10.88 -3.85 2.67
CA LEU A 76 9.81 -4.50 1.93
C LEU A 76 9.70 -5.96 2.43
N PHE A 77 8.59 -6.29 3.06
CA PHE A 77 8.32 -7.65 3.50
C PHE A 77 7.85 -8.48 2.31
N VAL A 78 8.52 -9.61 2.05
CA VAL A 78 8.25 -10.42 0.86
C VAL A 78 8.00 -11.88 1.23
N SER A 79 7.15 -12.55 0.48
CA SER A 79 7.05 -14.00 0.49
C SER A 79 7.27 -14.55 -0.92
N ASN A 80 7.09 -15.85 -1.11
CA ASN A 80 7.28 -16.46 -2.41
C ASN A 80 6.18 -16.05 -3.41
N GLY A 81 6.55 -15.91 -4.67
CA GLY A 81 5.62 -15.63 -5.75
C GLY A 81 6.35 -15.45 -7.08
N SER A 82 5.78 -15.94 -8.16
CA SER A 82 6.37 -15.85 -9.50
C SER A 82 6.46 -14.40 -9.99
N GLY A 83 5.54 -13.54 -9.59
CA GLY A 83 5.52 -12.12 -9.94
C GLY A 83 6.53 -11.27 -9.18
N LEU A 84 7.19 -11.81 -8.13
CA LEU A 84 8.19 -11.07 -7.36
C LEU A 84 9.57 -11.02 -8.01
N GLY A 85 9.88 -11.89 -8.96
CA GLY A 85 11.19 -11.95 -9.61
C GLY A 85 11.72 -10.59 -10.06
N PRO A 86 10.98 -9.85 -10.89
CA PRO A 86 11.42 -8.53 -11.37
C PRO A 86 11.61 -7.50 -10.23
N VAL A 87 10.81 -7.58 -9.16
CA VAL A 87 10.96 -6.69 -7.99
C VAL A 87 12.21 -7.05 -7.20
N CYS A 88 12.47 -8.35 -6.99
CA CYS A 88 13.70 -8.81 -6.33
C CYS A 88 14.95 -8.42 -7.12
N ASP A 89 14.88 -8.48 -8.45
CA ASP A 89 15.97 -8.04 -9.33
C ASP A 89 16.23 -6.54 -9.18
N SER A 90 15.19 -5.73 -9.22
CA SER A 90 15.27 -4.28 -9.00
C SER A 90 15.84 -3.93 -7.61
N LEU A 91 15.52 -4.68 -6.56
CA LEU A 91 16.04 -4.44 -5.22
C LEU A 91 17.55 -4.59 -5.10
N VAL A 92 18.21 -5.33 -6.01
CA VAL A 92 19.67 -5.46 -6.05
C VAL A 92 20.34 -4.10 -6.25
N ASP A 93 19.74 -3.26 -7.09
CA ASP A 93 20.25 -1.92 -7.40
C ASP A 93 19.73 -0.84 -6.42
N HIS A 94 18.84 -1.22 -5.50
CA HIS A 94 18.21 -0.30 -4.54
C HIS A 94 18.43 -0.74 -3.07
N PRO A 95 19.69 -0.78 -2.58
CA PRO A 95 20.01 -1.30 -1.25
C PRO A 95 19.39 -0.52 -0.07
N GLN A 96 18.85 0.66 -0.31
CA GLN A 96 18.12 1.45 0.69
C GLN A 96 16.75 0.85 1.05
N LEU A 97 16.15 0.01 0.21
CA LEU A 97 14.95 -0.76 0.51
C LEU A 97 15.32 -2.23 0.70
N GLN A 98 15.36 -2.68 1.94
CA GLN A 98 15.82 -4.03 2.27
C GLN A 98 14.67 -5.04 2.24
N PRO A 99 14.77 -6.13 1.47
CA PRO A 99 13.77 -7.20 1.51
C PRO A 99 13.90 -8.01 2.80
N ILE A 100 12.78 -8.22 3.48
CA ILE A 100 12.65 -9.14 4.62
C ILE A 100 11.76 -10.30 4.19
N GLN A 101 12.35 -11.47 4.03
CA GLN A 101 11.62 -12.64 3.57
C GLN A 101 10.88 -13.34 4.70
N ALA A 102 9.60 -13.60 4.50
CA ALA A 102 8.78 -14.49 5.31
C ALA A 102 8.54 -15.80 4.54
N THR A 103 8.32 -16.88 5.29
CA THR A 103 8.09 -18.22 4.72
C THR A 103 6.62 -18.49 4.38
N HIS A 104 5.73 -17.57 4.77
CA HIS A 104 4.29 -17.67 4.54
C HIS A 104 3.65 -16.27 4.53
N GLU A 105 2.66 -16.05 3.68
CA GLU A 105 2.02 -14.75 3.48
C GLU A 105 1.35 -14.19 4.75
N GLY A 106 0.72 -15.07 5.52
CA GLY A 106 0.17 -14.70 6.82
C GLY A 106 1.25 -14.17 7.78
N GLN A 107 2.42 -14.81 7.81
CA GLN A 107 3.55 -14.34 8.61
C GLN A 107 4.07 -12.99 8.11
N LEU A 108 4.15 -12.81 6.78
CA LEU A 108 4.54 -11.55 6.17
C LEU A 108 3.68 -10.41 6.68
N VAL A 109 2.36 -10.56 6.61
CA VAL A 109 1.42 -9.52 7.07
C VAL A 109 1.56 -9.29 8.58
N ALA A 110 1.75 -10.34 9.38
CA ALA A 110 1.98 -10.20 10.82
C ALA A 110 3.29 -9.46 11.15
N ILE A 111 4.36 -9.72 10.38
CA ILE A 111 5.66 -9.03 10.57
C ILE A 111 5.51 -7.56 10.17
N ALA A 112 4.88 -7.27 9.02
CA ALA A 112 4.63 -5.91 8.57
C ALA A 112 3.75 -5.12 9.57
N ASP A 113 2.72 -5.76 10.12
CA ASP A 113 1.85 -5.20 11.16
C ASP A 113 2.65 -4.88 12.44
N GLY A 114 3.47 -5.83 12.91
CA GLY A 114 4.35 -5.63 14.07
C GLY A 114 5.36 -4.51 13.86
N TYR A 115 5.99 -4.46 12.68
CA TYR A 115 6.90 -3.38 12.31
C TYR A 115 6.21 -2.02 12.32
N ALA A 116 5.04 -1.91 11.69
CA ALA A 116 4.31 -0.66 11.63
C ALA A 116 3.89 -0.17 13.01
N LYS A 117 3.42 -1.06 13.89
CA LYS A 117 3.09 -0.75 15.30
C LYS A 117 4.29 -0.28 16.10
N ALA A 118 5.44 -0.94 15.94
CA ALA A 118 6.64 -0.64 16.70
C ALA A 118 7.36 0.63 16.22
N SER A 119 7.41 0.85 14.91
CA SER A 119 8.14 1.97 14.30
C SER A 119 7.30 3.23 14.09
N GLY A 120 5.97 3.10 14.03
CA GLY A 120 5.07 4.17 13.60
C GLY A 120 5.13 4.47 12.10
N LYS A 121 5.84 3.64 11.31
CA LYS A 121 5.95 3.76 9.85
C LYS A 121 4.97 2.82 9.15
N THR A 122 4.67 3.10 7.88
CA THR A 122 3.87 2.19 7.06
C THR A 122 4.64 0.90 6.77
N GLY A 123 4.00 -0.25 6.97
CA GLY A 123 4.53 -1.54 6.55
C GLY A 123 4.19 -1.83 5.09
N PHE A 124 5.20 -2.19 4.28
CA PHE A 124 5.04 -2.56 2.88
C PHE A 124 5.26 -4.05 2.72
N GLY A 125 4.29 -4.76 2.13
CA GLY A 125 4.37 -6.19 1.92
C GLY A 125 4.03 -6.59 0.48
N MET A 126 4.71 -7.62 -0.03
CA MET A 126 4.47 -8.15 -1.35
C MET A 126 4.50 -9.69 -1.37
N PHE A 127 3.49 -10.31 -1.97
CA PHE A 127 3.31 -11.75 -2.08
C PHE A 127 2.52 -12.12 -3.34
N SER A 128 2.49 -13.41 -3.68
CA SER A 128 1.66 -13.88 -4.79
C SER A 128 0.15 -13.73 -4.48
N ARG A 129 -0.65 -13.70 -5.52
CA ARG A 129 -2.12 -13.49 -5.44
C ARG A 129 -2.83 -14.50 -4.51
N VAL A 130 -2.39 -15.76 -4.46
CA VAL A 130 -2.94 -16.74 -3.51
C VAL A 130 -2.62 -16.42 -2.06
N GLY A 131 -1.65 -15.56 -1.81
CA GLY A 131 -1.33 -15.03 -0.49
C GLY A 131 -2.41 -14.13 0.09
N LEU A 132 -3.29 -13.56 -0.73
CA LEU A 132 -4.40 -12.73 -0.27
C LEU A 132 -5.32 -13.49 0.70
N PRO A 133 -5.93 -14.62 0.33
CA PRO A 133 -6.72 -15.40 1.27
C PRO A 133 -5.87 -16.01 2.40
N HIS A 134 -4.62 -16.42 2.16
CA HIS A 134 -3.73 -16.96 3.20
C HIS A 134 -3.40 -15.93 4.30
N SER A 135 -3.39 -14.67 3.97
CA SER A 135 -3.05 -13.57 4.90
C SER A 135 -4.26 -12.92 5.56
N SER A 136 -5.48 -13.28 5.18
CA SER A 136 -6.72 -12.58 5.57
C SER A 136 -6.91 -12.45 7.08
N SER A 137 -6.51 -13.45 7.90
CA SER A 137 -6.59 -13.36 9.36
C SER A 137 -5.71 -12.25 9.94
N ASN A 138 -4.50 -12.07 9.42
CA ASN A 138 -3.59 -11.00 9.87
C ASN A 138 -3.96 -9.65 9.26
N MET A 139 -4.51 -9.62 8.05
CA MET A 139 -5.12 -8.40 7.49
C MET A 139 -6.30 -7.94 8.37
N TYR A 140 -7.14 -8.87 8.84
CA TYR A 140 -8.21 -8.55 9.79
C TYR A 140 -7.68 -7.92 11.08
N ASN A 141 -6.60 -8.47 11.66
CA ASN A 141 -5.98 -7.92 12.86
C ASN A 141 -5.45 -6.49 12.61
N ALA A 142 -4.69 -6.29 11.53
CA ALA A 142 -4.16 -4.99 11.15
C ALA A 142 -5.28 -3.95 10.92
N MET A 143 -6.37 -4.35 10.25
CA MET A 143 -7.55 -3.50 10.06
C MET A 143 -8.18 -3.09 11.40
N LYS A 144 -8.36 -4.04 12.34
CA LYS A 144 -8.92 -3.74 13.66
C LYS A 144 -8.06 -2.80 14.47
N ASP A 145 -6.75 -2.95 14.38
CA ASP A 145 -5.77 -2.12 15.07
C ASP A 145 -5.49 -0.81 14.30
N ARG A 146 -6.06 -0.65 13.10
CA ARG A 146 -5.81 0.50 12.21
C ARG A 146 -4.33 0.70 11.89
N THR A 147 -3.61 -0.39 11.73
CA THR A 147 -2.20 -0.38 11.39
C THR A 147 -2.01 0.05 9.94
N PRO A 148 -1.13 1.00 9.64
CA PRO A 148 -0.89 1.42 8.26
C PRO A 148 -0.09 0.36 7.52
N LEU A 149 -0.74 -0.34 6.61
CA LEU A 149 -0.12 -1.34 5.72
C LEU A 149 -0.46 -1.03 4.27
N VAL A 150 0.51 -1.26 3.40
CA VAL A 150 0.33 -1.31 1.94
C VAL A 150 0.78 -2.69 1.48
N LEU A 151 -0.15 -3.46 0.95
CA LEU A 151 0.09 -4.81 0.50
C LEU A 151 -0.08 -4.89 -1.01
N PHE A 152 0.91 -5.47 -1.67
CA PHE A 152 0.92 -5.70 -3.11
C PHE A 152 0.78 -7.18 -3.41
N SER A 153 0.05 -7.47 -4.46
CA SER A 153 -0.06 -8.81 -5.00
C SER A 153 0.16 -8.77 -6.51
N ASP A 154 0.78 -9.81 -7.04
CA ASP A 154 0.87 -9.98 -8.48
C ASP A 154 -0.50 -10.29 -9.09
N HIS A 155 -0.59 -10.23 -10.39
CA HIS A 155 -1.75 -10.62 -11.18
C HIS A 155 -1.33 -11.60 -12.28
N ALA A 156 -2.28 -12.40 -12.77
CA ALA A 156 -2.02 -13.24 -13.95
C ALA A 156 -1.66 -12.38 -15.17
N ASP A 157 -0.87 -12.97 -16.05
CA ASP A 157 -0.66 -12.40 -17.37
C ASP A 157 -2.03 -12.19 -18.05
N PRO A 158 -2.33 -10.99 -18.57
CA PRO A 158 -3.61 -10.71 -19.25
C PRO A 158 -3.95 -11.71 -20.35
N ASP A 159 -2.94 -12.24 -21.06
CA ASP A 159 -3.13 -13.23 -22.11
C ASP A 159 -3.55 -14.61 -21.59
N ARG A 160 -3.47 -14.83 -20.30
CA ARG A 160 -3.85 -16.09 -19.62
C ARG A 160 -5.13 -16.00 -18.81
N MET A 161 -5.71 -14.82 -18.70
CA MET A 161 -6.97 -14.65 -17.98
C MET A 161 -8.10 -15.47 -18.62
N GLY A 162 -8.86 -16.19 -17.76
CA GLY A 162 -9.96 -17.04 -18.22
C GLY A 162 -9.52 -18.37 -18.86
N THR A 163 -8.25 -18.76 -18.76
CA THR A 163 -7.74 -20.04 -19.25
C THR A 163 -7.68 -21.15 -18.20
N ASP A 164 -8.23 -20.91 -17.00
CA ASP A 164 -8.13 -21.82 -15.84
C ASP A 164 -6.66 -22.18 -15.54
N SER A 165 -5.77 -21.20 -15.68
CA SER A 165 -4.36 -21.37 -15.39
C SER A 165 -4.12 -21.41 -13.86
N HIS A 166 -2.94 -21.90 -13.45
CA HIS A 166 -2.54 -21.90 -12.06
C HIS A 166 -2.67 -20.52 -11.44
N GLU A 167 -3.34 -20.42 -10.29
CA GLU A 167 -3.63 -19.17 -9.59
C GLU A 167 -4.55 -18.22 -10.36
N ASP A 168 -5.39 -18.72 -11.26
CA ASP A 168 -6.39 -17.92 -11.94
C ASP A 168 -7.66 -17.79 -11.09
N LEU A 169 -8.14 -16.57 -10.93
CA LEU A 169 -9.41 -16.22 -10.29
C LEU A 169 -9.85 -14.86 -10.83
N ASP A 170 -11.11 -14.70 -11.10
CA ASP A 170 -11.68 -13.49 -11.71
C ASP A 170 -11.40 -12.23 -10.90
N ASP A 171 -11.46 -12.32 -9.57
CA ASP A 171 -11.18 -11.18 -8.70
C ASP A 171 -10.58 -11.61 -7.35
N TRP A 172 -9.27 -11.53 -7.24
CA TRP A 172 -8.55 -11.80 -5.99
C TRP A 172 -8.80 -10.74 -4.91
N LEU A 173 -9.15 -9.52 -5.28
CA LEU A 173 -9.38 -8.43 -4.32
C LEU A 173 -10.70 -8.61 -3.57
N GLU A 174 -11.71 -9.22 -4.20
CA GLU A 174 -12.97 -9.53 -3.52
C GLU A 174 -12.76 -10.44 -2.29
N ALA A 175 -11.75 -11.34 -2.33
CA ALA A 175 -11.44 -12.23 -1.21
C ALA A 175 -10.98 -11.47 0.05
N VAL A 176 -10.41 -10.28 -0.10
CA VAL A 176 -9.84 -9.48 1.00
C VAL A 176 -10.57 -8.16 1.25
N LYS A 177 -11.51 -7.79 0.40
CA LYS A 177 -12.31 -6.58 0.51
C LYS A 177 -12.92 -6.32 1.91
N PRO A 178 -13.34 -7.36 2.69
CA PRO A 178 -13.81 -7.12 4.06
C PRO A 178 -12.74 -6.68 5.05
N TYR A 179 -11.47 -6.77 4.68
CA TYR A 179 -10.31 -6.52 5.56
C TYR A 179 -9.46 -5.32 5.12
N THR A 180 -9.91 -4.56 4.11
CA THR A 180 -9.18 -3.42 3.52
C THR A 180 -10.00 -2.13 3.55
#